data_b5a338215001823d8b7e4b62dc33625b
#
_entry.id   b5a338215001823d8b7e4b62dc33625b
#
_cell.length_a   1.000
_cell.length_b   1.000
_cell.length_c   1.000
_cell.angle_alpha   90.00
_cell.angle_beta   90.00
_cell.angle_gamma   90.00
#
_symmetry.space_group_name_H-M   'P 1'
#
loop_
_entity.id
_entity.type
_entity.pdbx_description
1 polymer ?
#
loop_
_entity_poly.entity_id
_entity_poly.type
_entity_poly.pdbx_seq_one_letter_code
_entity_poly.pdbx_strand_id
1 'polypeptide(L)'
;MEQIPFQIEAVDKLVANIKRLWGHGDRQIPVVLKAPTGSGKTYMTQKMICEMAEQPDWDREVAYVWITFSDDLAMQSKHKFDVYFPTSKHGRLLTIEDFSLGALQKNDVLFINWQKLVSEKAGNRIYRRPENPDERHESRVYFEDFVENTHANGVKIVFIIDECHLNVTEAANRDVISKLDPKICIHVSATPPPEVMVKAADYDSNMVIKHEDVVAQGLIKESIVTQTKEDLDKYQGEDEDHVLLKLAIEKRRELKAEIEAFGKNVNPLVIIQLPNDDETLIEQGQPTKEEITKEYLISQ
;
A
#
# COMPACT_ATOMS: atom_id res chain seq x y z
N MET A 1 1.18 -22.29 3.83
CA MET A 1 0.54 -21.13 4.49
C MET A 1 -0.86 -21.55 4.88
N GLU A 2 -1.28 -21.30 6.11
CA GLU A 2 -2.63 -21.66 6.57
C GLU A 2 -3.66 -20.86 5.77
N GLN A 3 -4.72 -21.52 5.33
CA GLN A 3 -5.75 -20.86 4.53
C GLN A 3 -6.73 -20.11 5.45
N ILE A 4 -6.78 -18.80 5.34
CA ILE A 4 -7.64 -17.94 6.16
C ILE A 4 -8.97 -17.72 5.44
N PRO A 5 -10.12 -18.12 6.04
CA PRO A 5 -11.41 -18.16 5.35
C PRO A 5 -11.81 -16.82 4.68
N PHE A 6 -11.72 -15.70 5.40
CA PHE A 6 -12.10 -14.40 4.83
C PHE A 6 -11.18 -13.96 3.68
N GLN A 7 -9.90 -14.39 3.69
CA GLN A 7 -8.98 -14.08 2.58
C GLN A 7 -9.34 -14.88 1.33
N ILE A 8 -9.71 -16.15 1.48
CA ILE A 8 -10.18 -16.98 0.36
C ILE A 8 -11.43 -16.36 -0.24
N GLU A 9 -12.44 -16.06 0.59
CA GLU A 9 -13.69 -15.45 0.15
C GLU A 9 -13.46 -14.10 -0.58
N ALA A 10 -12.54 -13.29 -0.08
CA ALA A 10 -12.20 -12.02 -0.71
C ALA A 10 -11.53 -12.21 -2.08
N VAL A 11 -10.62 -13.17 -2.20
CA VAL A 11 -9.97 -13.50 -3.48
C VAL A 11 -10.99 -14.01 -4.48
N ASP A 12 -11.86 -14.95 -4.08
CA ASP A 12 -12.92 -15.49 -4.94
C ASP A 12 -13.86 -14.39 -5.46
N LYS A 13 -14.27 -13.48 -4.57
CA LYS A 13 -15.08 -12.32 -4.94
C LYS A 13 -14.36 -11.35 -5.88
N LEU A 14 -13.07 -11.09 -5.65
CA LEU A 14 -12.27 -10.26 -6.57
C LEU A 14 -12.23 -10.88 -7.96
N VAL A 15 -11.89 -12.16 -8.06
CA VAL A 15 -11.86 -12.91 -9.32
C VAL A 15 -13.23 -12.86 -10.01
N ALA A 16 -14.30 -13.16 -9.28
CA ALA A 16 -15.66 -13.15 -9.82
C ALA A 16 -16.07 -11.75 -10.32
N ASN A 17 -15.76 -10.70 -9.57
CA ASN A 17 -16.04 -9.32 -9.97
C ASN A 17 -15.28 -8.93 -11.23
N ILE A 18 -13.98 -9.22 -11.33
CA ILE A 18 -13.21 -8.92 -12.53
C ILE A 18 -13.81 -9.63 -13.75
N LYS A 19 -14.12 -10.93 -13.64
CA LYS A 19 -14.71 -11.71 -14.73
C LYS A 19 -16.07 -11.12 -15.16
N ARG A 20 -16.94 -10.82 -14.22
CA ARG A 20 -18.27 -10.24 -14.46
C ARG A 20 -18.18 -8.87 -15.12
N LEU A 21 -17.35 -7.98 -14.58
CA LEU A 21 -17.20 -6.60 -15.04
C LEU A 21 -16.40 -6.46 -16.33
N TRP A 22 -15.65 -7.48 -16.72
CA TRP A 22 -14.87 -7.45 -17.96
C TRP A 22 -15.73 -7.29 -19.21
N GLY A 23 -16.91 -7.91 -19.24
CA GLY A 23 -17.87 -7.82 -20.32
C GLY A 23 -18.69 -6.51 -20.36
N HIS A 24 -18.59 -5.68 -19.31
CA HIS A 24 -19.32 -4.40 -19.23
C HIS A 24 -18.81 -3.42 -20.30
N GLY A 25 -19.69 -2.53 -20.79
CA GLY A 25 -19.30 -1.53 -21.79
C GLY A 25 -18.36 -0.46 -21.28
N ASP A 26 -18.45 -0.14 -19.98
CA ASP A 26 -17.68 0.92 -19.33
C ASP A 26 -16.20 0.57 -19.15
N ARG A 27 -15.41 1.60 -18.93
CA ARG A 27 -13.99 1.52 -18.58
C ARG A 27 -13.78 2.19 -17.22
N GLN A 28 -12.59 1.96 -16.64
CA GLN A 28 -12.21 2.50 -15.33
C GLN A 28 -13.20 2.09 -14.23
N ILE A 29 -13.77 0.88 -14.36
CA ILE A 29 -14.79 0.39 -13.44
C ILE A 29 -14.14 0.18 -12.06
N PRO A 30 -14.63 0.82 -11.00
CA PRO A 30 -14.04 0.67 -9.67
C PRO A 30 -14.41 -0.68 -9.05
N VAL A 31 -13.43 -1.33 -8.46
CA VAL A 31 -13.58 -2.48 -7.57
C VAL A 31 -12.88 -2.11 -6.26
N VAL A 32 -13.52 -2.29 -5.12
CA VAL A 32 -12.96 -1.90 -3.83
C VAL A 32 -12.70 -3.11 -2.95
N LEU A 33 -11.48 -3.22 -2.44
CA LEU A 33 -11.12 -4.10 -1.33
C LEU A 33 -10.86 -3.24 -0.08
N LYS A 34 -11.87 -3.08 0.76
CA LYS A 34 -11.77 -2.43 2.05
C LYS A 34 -11.48 -3.47 3.12
N ALA A 35 -10.30 -3.36 3.76
CA ALA A 35 -9.93 -4.30 4.82
C ALA A 35 -8.98 -3.63 5.82
N PRO A 36 -9.02 -3.99 7.11
CA PRO A 36 -8.13 -3.44 8.13
C PRO A 36 -6.65 -3.59 7.77
N THR A 37 -5.80 -2.71 8.31
CA THR A 37 -4.35 -2.89 8.23
C THR A 37 -3.96 -4.19 8.95
N GLY A 38 -3.06 -4.96 8.34
CA GLY A 38 -2.68 -6.28 8.87
C GLY A 38 -3.57 -7.45 8.42
N SER A 39 -4.69 -7.21 7.73
CA SER A 39 -5.57 -8.28 7.21
C SER A 39 -4.99 -9.08 6.04
N GLY A 40 -3.88 -8.63 5.44
CA GLY A 40 -3.27 -9.27 4.27
C GLY A 40 -3.81 -8.76 2.93
N LYS A 41 -4.22 -7.49 2.84
CA LYS A 41 -4.69 -6.84 1.59
C LYS A 41 -3.77 -7.13 0.40
N THR A 42 -2.47 -6.87 0.56
CA THR A 42 -1.45 -7.10 -0.47
C THR A 42 -1.43 -8.57 -0.91
N TYR A 43 -1.45 -9.51 0.04
CA TYR A 43 -1.51 -10.95 -0.24
C TYR A 43 -2.76 -11.34 -1.04
N MET A 44 -3.93 -10.89 -0.61
CA MET A 44 -5.20 -11.19 -1.29
C MET A 44 -5.21 -10.67 -2.74
N THR A 45 -4.69 -9.46 -2.96
CA THR A 45 -4.60 -8.87 -4.30
C THR A 45 -3.60 -9.62 -5.18
N GLN A 46 -2.45 -10.02 -4.65
CA GLN A 46 -1.46 -10.84 -5.37
C GLN A 46 -2.03 -12.22 -5.69
N LYS A 47 -2.69 -12.85 -4.73
CA LYS A 47 -3.34 -14.15 -4.92
C LYS A 47 -4.41 -14.08 -6.00
N MET A 48 -5.22 -13.02 -6.05
CA MET A 48 -6.20 -12.77 -7.10
C MET A 48 -5.53 -12.75 -8.49
N ILE A 49 -4.39 -12.04 -8.67
CA ILE A 49 -3.66 -12.01 -9.94
C ILE A 49 -3.24 -13.42 -10.37
N CYS A 50 -2.68 -14.19 -9.43
CA CYS A 50 -2.27 -15.57 -9.71
C CYS A 50 -3.46 -16.46 -10.09
N GLU A 51 -4.56 -16.37 -9.36
CA GLU A 51 -5.76 -17.14 -9.67
C GLU A 51 -6.38 -16.74 -11.00
N MET A 52 -6.40 -15.45 -11.34
CA MET A 52 -6.84 -15.02 -12.67
C MET A 52 -5.99 -15.62 -13.78
N ALA A 53 -4.68 -15.70 -13.61
CA ALA A 53 -3.77 -16.31 -14.59
C ALA A 53 -3.96 -17.83 -14.74
N GLU A 54 -4.50 -18.49 -13.72
CA GLU A 54 -4.76 -19.93 -13.68
C GLU A 54 -6.17 -20.34 -14.10
N GLN A 55 -7.11 -19.38 -14.27
CA GLN A 55 -8.49 -19.66 -14.66
C GLN A 55 -8.56 -20.24 -16.08
N PRO A 56 -9.07 -21.44 -16.28
CA PRO A 56 -9.10 -22.08 -17.60
C PRO A 56 -10.07 -21.42 -18.58
N ASP A 57 -11.07 -20.71 -18.08
CA ASP A 57 -12.07 -19.98 -18.86
C ASP A 57 -11.73 -18.48 -19.04
N TRP A 58 -10.52 -18.06 -18.59
CA TRP A 58 -10.02 -16.69 -18.69
C TRP A 58 -8.91 -16.59 -19.72
N ASP A 59 -9.28 -16.61 -21.00
CA ASP A 59 -8.33 -16.37 -22.10
C ASP A 59 -8.41 -14.91 -22.55
N ARG A 60 -7.87 -14.01 -21.73
CA ARG A 60 -7.83 -12.57 -21.99
C ARG A 60 -6.41 -12.06 -21.95
N GLU A 61 -6.08 -11.15 -22.84
CA GLU A 61 -4.82 -10.42 -22.83
C GLU A 61 -4.94 -9.30 -21.78
N VAL A 62 -4.53 -9.59 -20.55
CA VAL A 62 -4.59 -8.67 -19.41
C VAL A 62 -3.21 -8.53 -18.77
N ALA A 63 -2.86 -7.31 -18.39
CA ALA A 63 -1.72 -7.00 -17.55
C ALA A 63 -2.14 -6.11 -16.39
N TYR A 64 -1.30 -6.03 -15.37
CA TYR A 64 -1.61 -5.32 -14.14
C TYR A 64 -0.61 -4.18 -13.93
N VAL A 65 -1.10 -3.02 -13.56
CA VAL A 65 -0.28 -1.90 -13.08
C VAL A 65 -0.60 -1.67 -11.62
N TRP A 66 0.36 -1.93 -10.75
CA TRP A 66 0.24 -1.79 -9.30
C TRP A 66 0.95 -0.52 -8.85
N ILE A 67 0.18 0.45 -8.39
CA ILE A 67 0.71 1.72 -7.92
C ILE A 67 0.65 1.83 -6.40
N THR A 68 1.74 2.32 -5.82
CA THR A 68 1.88 2.59 -4.40
C THR A 68 2.29 4.04 -4.16
N PHE A 69 2.31 4.47 -2.90
CA PHE A 69 2.72 5.82 -2.56
C PHE A 69 4.21 6.09 -2.77
N SER A 70 5.07 5.13 -2.41
CA SER A 70 6.54 5.30 -2.48
C SER A 70 7.24 4.14 -3.21
N ASP A 71 8.49 4.36 -3.60
CA ASP A 71 9.36 3.33 -4.20
C ASP A 71 9.53 2.13 -3.27
N ASP A 72 9.80 2.38 -1.99
CA ASP A 72 10.01 1.31 -1.01
C ASP A 72 8.78 0.40 -0.90
N LEU A 73 7.58 0.97 -0.92
CA LEU A 73 6.34 0.19 -0.92
C LEU A 73 6.13 -0.58 -2.22
N ALA A 74 6.49 0.00 -3.36
CA ALA A 74 6.42 -0.70 -4.65
C ALA A 74 7.38 -1.89 -4.68
N MET A 75 8.63 -1.69 -4.29
CA MET A 75 9.63 -2.75 -4.21
C MET A 75 9.29 -3.81 -3.16
N GLN A 76 8.74 -3.41 -2.01
CA GLN A 76 8.27 -4.35 -0.99
C GLN A 76 7.12 -5.22 -1.51
N SER A 77 6.16 -4.64 -2.25
CA SER A 77 5.04 -5.37 -2.83
C SER A 77 5.52 -6.35 -3.91
N LYS A 78 6.46 -5.94 -4.77
CA LYS A 78 7.10 -6.81 -5.75
C LYS A 78 7.82 -7.97 -5.06
N HIS A 79 8.67 -7.68 -4.06
CA HIS A 79 9.40 -8.72 -3.33
C HIS A 79 8.47 -9.72 -2.63
N LYS A 80 7.40 -9.24 -1.99
CA LYS A 80 6.39 -10.11 -1.38
C LYS A 80 5.73 -11.01 -2.43
N PHE A 81 5.50 -10.53 -3.64
CA PHE A 81 4.95 -11.32 -4.72
C PHE A 81 5.88 -12.48 -5.09
N ASP A 82 7.16 -12.20 -5.31
CA ASP A 82 8.18 -13.24 -5.56
C ASP A 82 8.23 -14.30 -4.45
N VAL A 83 8.15 -13.85 -3.19
CA VAL A 83 8.23 -14.74 -2.02
C VAL A 83 6.97 -15.61 -1.86
N TYR A 84 5.78 -15.02 -2.04
CA TYR A 84 4.53 -15.74 -1.80
C TYR A 84 4.10 -16.62 -2.95
N PHE A 85 4.46 -16.26 -4.18
CA PHE A 85 4.00 -16.92 -5.40
C PHE A 85 5.12 -17.23 -6.41
N PRO A 86 6.22 -17.87 -5.98
CA PRO A 86 7.41 -18.06 -6.83
C PRO A 86 7.17 -19.01 -8.01
N THR A 87 6.11 -19.80 -7.98
CA THR A 87 5.79 -20.81 -9.00
C THR A 87 4.46 -20.56 -9.70
N SER A 88 3.84 -19.40 -9.49
CA SER A 88 2.54 -19.12 -10.10
C SER A 88 2.68 -18.76 -11.59
N LYS A 89 1.55 -18.80 -12.31
CA LYS A 89 1.47 -18.49 -13.74
C LYS A 89 1.39 -16.99 -14.06
N HIS A 90 1.62 -16.11 -13.08
CA HIS A 90 1.76 -14.68 -13.39
C HIS A 90 2.92 -14.48 -14.39
N GLY A 91 2.87 -13.35 -15.12
CA GLY A 91 3.93 -12.94 -16.03
C GLY A 91 5.15 -12.37 -15.29
N ARG A 92 5.84 -11.47 -15.95
CA ARG A 92 7.01 -10.80 -15.38
C ARG A 92 6.58 -9.81 -14.29
N LEU A 93 7.39 -9.68 -13.25
CA LEU A 93 7.25 -8.66 -12.20
C LEU A 93 8.19 -7.50 -12.53
N LEU A 94 7.65 -6.45 -13.11
CA LEU A 94 8.38 -5.33 -13.71
C LEU A 94 8.36 -4.10 -12.79
N THR A 95 9.31 -3.20 -13.04
CA THR A 95 9.39 -1.88 -12.43
C THR A 95 9.47 -0.80 -13.51
N ILE A 96 9.51 0.45 -13.11
CA ILE A 96 9.66 1.58 -14.03
C ILE A 96 10.99 1.51 -14.84
N GLU A 97 12.00 0.79 -14.33
CA GLU A 97 13.28 0.59 -15.01
C GLU A 97 13.18 -0.36 -16.20
N ASP A 98 12.11 -1.16 -16.26
CA ASP A 98 11.86 -2.15 -17.30
C ASP A 98 11.12 -1.56 -18.52
N PHE A 99 10.91 -0.25 -18.61
CA PHE A 99 10.25 0.40 -19.76
C PHE A 99 10.94 0.16 -21.09
N SER A 100 12.27 -0.13 -21.08
CA SER A 100 13.01 -0.53 -22.26
C SER A 100 12.49 -1.81 -22.93
N LEU A 101 11.68 -2.62 -22.24
CA LEU A 101 10.96 -3.76 -22.81
C LEU A 101 9.84 -3.36 -23.78
N GLY A 102 9.47 -2.08 -23.82
CA GLY A 102 8.56 -1.48 -24.78
C GLY A 102 7.08 -1.62 -24.47
N ALA A 103 6.63 -2.70 -23.84
CA ALA A 103 5.23 -2.95 -23.50
C ALA A 103 5.05 -4.04 -22.44
N LEU A 104 3.89 -4.05 -21.78
CA LEU A 104 3.43 -5.18 -20.98
C LEU A 104 2.94 -6.31 -21.87
N GLN A 105 3.14 -7.54 -21.40
CA GLN A 105 2.58 -8.76 -21.96
C GLN A 105 1.50 -9.33 -21.03
N LYS A 106 0.81 -10.36 -21.49
CA LYS A 106 -0.20 -11.09 -20.72
C LYS A 106 0.34 -11.50 -19.35
N ASN A 107 -0.43 -11.20 -18.32
CA ASN A 107 -0.16 -11.49 -16.91
C ASN A 107 1.04 -10.76 -16.29
N ASP A 108 1.70 -9.85 -17.01
CA ASP A 108 2.74 -9.00 -16.41
C ASP A 108 2.16 -8.11 -15.29
N VAL A 109 2.98 -7.85 -14.29
CA VAL A 109 2.66 -6.93 -13.20
C VAL A 109 3.74 -5.85 -13.12
N LEU A 110 3.35 -4.61 -13.40
CA LEU A 110 4.23 -3.44 -13.30
C LEU A 110 4.04 -2.75 -11.95
N PHE A 111 5.08 -2.71 -11.12
CA PHE A 111 5.09 -2.00 -9.85
C PHE A 111 5.67 -0.61 -10.04
N ILE A 112 4.89 0.42 -9.71
CA ILE A 112 5.27 1.83 -9.84
C ILE A 112 4.85 2.62 -8.61
N ASN A 113 5.33 3.84 -8.48
CA ASN A 113 4.89 4.75 -7.44
C ASN A 113 4.38 6.08 -8.02
N TRP A 114 3.51 6.74 -7.24
CA TRP A 114 2.93 8.01 -7.63
C TRP A 114 3.96 9.10 -7.84
N GLN A 115 4.99 9.17 -6.99
CA GLN A 115 5.98 10.25 -7.02
C GLN A 115 6.72 10.33 -8.37
N LYS A 116 7.04 9.18 -8.97
CA LYS A 116 7.71 9.12 -10.27
C LYS A 116 6.81 9.51 -11.45
N LEU A 117 5.50 9.37 -11.29
CA LEU A 117 4.55 9.69 -12.36
C LEU A 117 3.99 11.12 -12.27
N VAL A 118 3.79 11.65 -11.04
CA VAL A 118 3.09 12.92 -10.83
C VAL A 118 3.95 14.04 -10.26
N SER A 119 5.21 13.75 -9.87
CA SER A 119 6.09 14.77 -9.30
C SER A 119 6.41 15.87 -10.30
N GLU A 120 6.32 17.12 -9.86
CA GLU A 120 6.76 18.28 -10.64
C GLU A 120 8.28 18.48 -10.64
N LYS A 121 9.01 17.76 -9.77
CA LYS A 121 10.47 17.83 -9.72
C LYS A 121 11.06 17.27 -11.01
N ALA A 122 11.89 18.05 -11.69
CA ALA A 122 12.49 17.72 -13.00
C ALA A 122 13.17 16.33 -13.01
N GLY A 123 13.85 15.93 -11.93
CA GLY A 123 14.51 14.62 -11.82
C GLY A 123 13.54 13.41 -11.80
N ASN A 124 12.28 13.61 -11.45
CA ASN A 124 11.28 12.54 -11.42
C ASN A 124 10.45 12.47 -12.71
N ARG A 125 10.43 13.53 -13.51
CA ARG A 125 9.72 13.57 -14.80
C ARG A 125 10.38 12.78 -15.92
N ILE A 126 11.56 12.23 -15.71
CA ILE A 126 12.28 11.45 -16.73
C ILE A 126 11.49 10.25 -17.26
N TYR A 127 10.52 9.77 -16.52
CA TYR A 127 9.65 8.65 -16.90
C TYR A 127 8.38 9.07 -17.64
N ARG A 128 8.10 10.38 -17.69
CA ARG A 128 6.96 10.95 -18.40
C ARG A 128 7.40 11.55 -19.73
N ARG A 129 6.54 11.43 -20.73
CA ARG A 129 6.78 12.05 -22.04
C ARG A 129 6.92 13.58 -21.89
N PRO A 130 7.99 14.23 -22.35
CA PRO A 130 8.11 15.68 -22.31
C PRO A 130 6.99 16.36 -23.09
N GLU A 131 6.54 17.51 -22.61
CA GLU A 131 5.56 18.34 -23.32
C GLU A 131 6.13 18.89 -24.64
N ASN A 132 7.42 19.30 -24.61
CA ASN A 132 8.14 19.73 -25.79
C ASN A 132 8.69 18.50 -26.54
N PRO A 133 8.25 18.24 -27.80
CA PRO A 133 8.77 17.11 -28.58
C PRO A 133 10.29 17.12 -28.79
N ASP A 134 10.91 18.29 -28.85
CA ASP A 134 12.35 18.44 -29.08
C ASP A 134 13.19 17.95 -27.88
N GLU A 135 12.59 17.83 -26.72
CA GLU A 135 13.23 17.30 -25.50
C GLU A 135 13.13 15.76 -25.38
N ARG A 136 12.49 15.09 -26.34
CA ARG A 136 12.39 13.64 -26.36
C ARG A 136 13.71 13.01 -26.75
N HIS A 137 14.13 12.05 -25.94
CA HIS A 137 15.28 11.20 -26.27
C HIS A 137 14.80 9.98 -27.08
N GLU A 138 15.27 9.83 -28.31
CA GLU A 138 14.88 8.75 -29.25
C GLU A 138 15.10 7.35 -28.68
N SER A 139 16.08 7.18 -27.79
CA SER A 139 16.39 5.89 -27.16
C SER A 139 15.60 5.60 -25.89
N ARG A 140 14.73 6.52 -25.45
CA ARG A 140 14.00 6.37 -24.18
C ARG A 140 12.53 6.04 -24.44
N VAL A 141 12.03 5.00 -23.75
CA VAL A 141 10.60 4.68 -23.68
C VAL A 141 10.02 5.37 -22.44
N TYR A 142 9.04 6.21 -22.63
CA TYR A 142 8.33 6.91 -21.58
C TYR A 142 7.12 6.08 -21.12
N PHE A 143 6.56 6.44 -19.98
CA PHE A 143 5.37 5.77 -19.41
C PHE A 143 4.21 5.74 -20.43
N GLU A 144 3.93 6.87 -21.07
CA GLU A 144 2.87 6.96 -22.08
C GLU A 144 3.14 6.05 -23.29
N ASP A 145 4.39 6.01 -23.78
CA ASP A 145 4.78 5.13 -24.90
C ASP A 145 4.61 3.65 -24.52
N PHE A 146 5.02 3.30 -23.30
CA PHE A 146 4.92 1.94 -22.76
C PHE A 146 3.45 1.46 -22.65
N VAL A 147 2.55 2.36 -22.20
CA VAL A 147 1.12 2.10 -22.09
C VAL A 147 0.46 2.03 -23.48
N GLU A 148 0.77 2.98 -24.36
CA GLU A 148 0.25 2.99 -25.75
C GLU A 148 0.64 1.71 -26.50
N ASN A 149 1.90 1.28 -26.40
CA ASN A 149 2.37 0.03 -26.98
C ASN A 149 1.67 -1.20 -26.38
N THR A 150 1.42 -1.19 -25.06
CA THR A 150 0.67 -2.26 -24.40
C THR A 150 -0.73 -2.40 -24.99
N HIS A 151 -1.45 -1.28 -25.16
CA HIS A 151 -2.78 -1.29 -25.76
C HIS A 151 -2.74 -1.66 -27.26
N ALA A 152 -1.74 -1.20 -28.00
CA ALA A 152 -1.56 -1.55 -29.41
C ALA A 152 -1.37 -3.06 -29.61
N ASN A 153 -0.74 -3.72 -28.65
CA ASN A 153 -0.59 -5.18 -28.64
C ASN A 153 -1.87 -5.92 -28.19
N GLY A 154 -2.97 -5.21 -27.98
CA GLY A 154 -4.26 -5.79 -27.58
C GLY A 154 -4.38 -6.11 -26.09
N VAL A 155 -3.34 -5.83 -25.29
CA VAL A 155 -3.34 -6.07 -23.85
C VAL A 155 -4.15 -5.01 -23.12
N LYS A 156 -5.10 -5.43 -22.28
CA LYS A 156 -5.90 -4.55 -21.40
C LYS A 156 -5.28 -4.41 -20.05
N ILE A 157 -5.39 -3.24 -19.45
CA ILE A 157 -4.78 -2.96 -18.13
C ILE A 157 -5.86 -3.05 -17.04
N VAL A 158 -5.51 -3.76 -15.96
CA VAL A 158 -6.15 -3.66 -14.64
C VAL A 158 -5.23 -2.82 -13.76
N PHE A 159 -5.77 -1.72 -13.25
CA PHE A 159 -5.04 -0.79 -12.41
C PHE A 159 -5.31 -1.06 -10.95
N ILE A 160 -4.28 -1.32 -10.15
CA ILE A 160 -4.35 -1.61 -8.73
C ILE A 160 -3.77 -0.42 -7.97
N ILE A 161 -4.58 0.23 -7.15
CA ILE A 161 -4.21 1.39 -6.35
C ILE A 161 -4.13 0.94 -4.90
N ASP A 162 -2.92 0.65 -4.43
CA ASP A 162 -2.66 0.21 -3.07
C ASP A 162 -2.49 1.43 -2.15
N GLU A 163 -3.16 1.38 -0.99
CA GLU A 163 -3.27 2.48 -0.03
C GLU A 163 -3.79 3.78 -0.70
N CYS A 164 -4.89 3.67 -1.42
CA CYS A 164 -5.50 4.73 -2.25
C CYS A 164 -5.91 6.01 -1.49
N HIS A 165 -5.83 6.02 -0.16
CA HIS A 165 -6.13 7.18 0.68
C HIS A 165 -4.94 8.13 0.87
N LEU A 166 -3.73 7.74 0.45
CA LEU A 166 -2.52 8.53 0.64
C LEU A 166 -2.38 9.61 -0.44
N ASN A 167 -2.43 10.85 -0.02
CA ASN A 167 -1.98 12.15 -0.59
C ASN A 167 -1.66 12.25 -2.10
N VAL A 168 -2.44 11.65 -2.96
CA VAL A 168 -2.39 11.93 -4.39
C VAL A 168 -3.51 12.93 -4.69
N THR A 169 -3.17 14.06 -5.31
CA THR A 169 -4.22 15.01 -5.70
C THR A 169 -5.18 14.36 -6.69
N GLU A 170 -6.45 14.71 -6.60
CA GLU A 170 -7.47 14.18 -7.51
C GLU A 170 -7.13 14.42 -8.98
N ALA A 171 -6.50 15.56 -9.28
CA ALA A 171 -6.05 15.90 -10.61
C ALA A 171 -4.94 14.96 -11.12
N ALA A 172 -3.93 14.67 -10.28
CA ALA A 172 -2.84 13.77 -10.63
C ALA A 172 -3.33 12.33 -10.81
N ASN A 173 -4.24 11.88 -9.94
CA ASN A 173 -4.88 10.57 -10.07
C ASN A 173 -5.66 10.45 -11.38
N ARG A 174 -6.48 11.45 -11.72
CA ARG A 174 -7.22 11.48 -12.99
C ARG A 174 -6.30 11.48 -14.21
N ASP A 175 -5.19 12.21 -14.18
CA ASP A 175 -4.22 12.22 -15.29
C ASP A 175 -3.62 10.84 -15.53
N VAL A 176 -3.12 10.17 -14.47
CA VAL A 176 -2.54 8.83 -14.60
C VAL A 176 -3.58 7.81 -15.06
N ILE A 177 -4.79 7.81 -14.48
CA ILE A 177 -5.87 6.91 -14.89
C ILE A 177 -6.26 7.16 -16.33
N SER A 178 -6.36 8.42 -16.78
CA SER A 178 -6.64 8.77 -18.17
C SER A 178 -5.59 8.24 -19.13
N LYS A 179 -4.30 8.29 -18.77
CA LYS A 179 -3.20 7.77 -19.59
C LYS A 179 -3.18 6.25 -19.65
N LEU A 180 -3.38 5.61 -18.50
CA LEU A 180 -3.45 4.15 -18.41
C LEU A 180 -4.65 3.56 -19.14
N ASP A 181 -5.75 4.31 -19.19
CA ASP A 181 -7.04 3.86 -19.72
C ASP A 181 -7.40 2.42 -19.30
N PRO A 182 -7.40 2.13 -18.01
CA PRO A 182 -7.59 0.77 -17.53
C PRO A 182 -9.03 0.30 -17.74
N LYS A 183 -9.23 -1.00 -17.90
CA LYS A 183 -10.57 -1.59 -17.93
C LYS A 183 -11.22 -1.56 -16.55
N ILE A 184 -10.43 -1.89 -15.52
CA ILE A 184 -10.85 -1.99 -14.12
C ILE A 184 -9.82 -1.26 -13.24
N CYS A 185 -10.30 -0.54 -12.22
CA CYS A 185 -9.50 0.07 -11.17
C CYS A 185 -9.79 -0.64 -9.85
N ILE A 186 -8.82 -1.35 -9.28
CA ILE A 186 -8.96 -2.01 -7.99
C ILE A 186 -8.38 -1.09 -6.91
N HIS A 187 -9.22 -0.60 -6.02
CA HIS A 187 -8.85 0.26 -4.90
C HIS A 187 -8.67 -0.60 -3.64
N VAL A 188 -7.46 -0.65 -3.14
CA VAL A 188 -7.08 -1.45 -1.97
C VAL A 188 -6.75 -0.51 -0.81
N SER A 189 -7.53 -0.52 0.27
CA SER A 189 -7.30 0.37 1.41
C SER A 189 -8.07 -0.09 2.66
N ALA A 190 -7.60 0.36 3.82
CA ALA A 190 -8.40 0.31 5.05
C ALA A 190 -9.50 1.39 5.06
N THR A 191 -9.22 2.54 4.44
CA THR A 191 -10.08 3.73 4.41
C THR A 191 -10.21 4.27 2.98
N PRO A 192 -10.86 3.52 2.05
CA PRO A 192 -11.03 4.00 0.68
C PRO A 192 -11.88 5.28 0.64
N PRO A 193 -11.64 6.19 -0.33
CA PRO A 193 -12.41 7.41 -0.48
C PRO A 193 -13.92 7.13 -0.64
N PRO A 194 -14.80 7.89 0.03
CA PRO A 194 -16.25 7.66 -0.02
C PRO A 194 -16.83 7.67 -1.44
N GLU A 195 -16.35 8.57 -2.30
CA GLU A 195 -16.79 8.68 -3.68
C GLU A 195 -16.47 7.43 -4.52
N VAL A 196 -15.34 6.78 -4.23
CA VAL A 196 -14.97 5.50 -4.87
C VAL A 196 -15.89 4.38 -4.41
N MET A 197 -16.20 4.35 -3.10
CA MET A 197 -17.13 3.38 -2.52
C MET A 197 -18.54 3.50 -3.13
N VAL A 198 -19.03 4.73 -3.32
CA VAL A 198 -20.32 4.99 -3.95
C VAL A 198 -20.35 4.50 -5.40
N LYS A 199 -19.34 4.87 -6.19
CA LYS A 199 -19.23 4.40 -7.58
C LYS A 199 -19.11 2.89 -7.70
N ALA A 200 -18.36 2.24 -6.81
CA ALA A 200 -18.24 0.79 -6.81
C ALA A 200 -19.54 0.08 -6.41
N ALA A 201 -20.39 0.73 -5.61
CA ALA A 201 -21.71 0.20 -5.26
C ALA A 201 -22.64 0.10 -6.50
N ASP A 202 -22.54 1.03 -7.46
CA ASP A 202 -23.28 0.98 -8.70
C ASP A 202 -22.99 -0.28 -9.53
N TYR A 203 -21.83 -0.87 -9.34
CA TYR A 203 -21.37 -2.09 -10.01
C TYR A 203 -21.41 -3.35 -9.10
N ASP A 204 -21.94 -3.23 -7.89
CA ASP A 204 -21.88 -4.31 -6.87
C ASP A 204 -20.45 -4.88 -6.72
N SER A 205 -19.47 -3.99 -6.59
CA SER A 205 -18.05 -4.34 -6.60
C SER A 205 -17.30 -3.90 -5.33
N ASN A 206 -18.03 -3.55 -4.27
CA ASN A 206 -17.46 -3.30 -2.95
C ASN A 206 -17.27 -4.60 -2.18
N MET A 207 -16.03 -4.83 -1.72
CA MET A 207 -15.72 -5.87 -0.76
C MET A 207 -15.24 -5.25 0.53
N VAL A 208 -15.91 -5.60 1.62
CA VAL A 208 -15.59 -5.10 2.96
C VAL A 208 -15.29 -6.28 3.87
N ILE A 209 -14.06 -6.36 4.35
CA ILE A 209 -13.66 -7.29 5.39
C ILE A 209 -13.80 -6.57 6.72
N LYS A 210 -14.52 -7.17 7.65
CA LYS A 210 -14.79 -6.60 8.96
C LYS A 210 -13.58 -6.76 9.88
N HIS A 211 -13.44 -5.82 10.81
CA HIS A 211 -12.38 -5.87 11.82
C HIS A 211 -12.46 -7.15 12.67
N GLU A 212 -13.67 -7.53 13.06
CA GLU A 212 -13.95 -8.70 13.88
C GLU A 212 -13.49 -10.00 13.23
N ASP A 213 -13.65 -10.13 11.91
CA ASP A 213 -13.22 -11.33 11.17
C ASP A 213 -11.68 -11.47 11.19
N VAL A 214 -10.98 -10.34 11.14
CA VAL A 214 -9.51 -10.32 11.15
C VAL A 214 -8.97 -10.60 12.56
N VAL A 215 -9.61 -10.04 13.59
CA VAL A 215 -9.31 -10.32 15.01
C VAL A 215 -9.55 -11.79 15.34
N ALA A 216 -10.67 -12.36 14.91
CA ALA A 216 -11.01 -13.75 15.14
C ALA A 216 -9.97 -14.74 14.58
N GLN A 217 -9.21 -14.34 13.57
CA GLN A 217 -8.10 -15.11 13.00
C GLN A 217 -6.74 -14.80 13.65
N GLY A 218 -6.71 -13.94 14.67
CA GLY A 218 -5.46 -13.58 15.38
C GLY A 218 -4.46 -12.75 14.55
N LEU A 219 -4.87 -12.15 13.43
CA LEU A 219 -3.99 -11.37 12.56
C LEU A 219 -3.73 -9.97 13.06
N ILE A 220 -4.68 -9.40 13.78
CA ILE A 220 -4.57 -8.07 14.39
C ILE A 220 -5.05 -8.12 15.85
N LYS A 221 -4.65 -7.13 16.62
CA LYS A 221 -5.06 -7.01 18.02
C LYS A 221 -6.55 -6.66 18.12
N GLU A 222 -7.20 -7.20 19.12
CA GLU A 222 -8.61 -6.93 19.42
C GLU A 222 -8.84 -5.46 19.76
N SER A 223 -7.94 -4.89 20.54
CA SER A 223 -8.00 -3.48 20.93
C SER A 223 -6.61 -2.86 21.05
N ILE A 224 -6.58 -1.53 20.91
CA ILE A 224 -5.42 -0.71 21.26
C ILE A 224 -5.78 -0.04 22.58
N VAL A 225 -5.00 -0.32 23.61
CA VAL A 225 -5.16 0.34 24.91
C VAL A 225 -4.39 1.65 24.87
N THR A 226 -5.08 2.75 25.03
CA THR A 226 -4.50 4.08 25.18
C THR A 226 -4.54 4.50 26.63
N GLN A 227 -3.57 5.31 27.04
CA GLN A 227 -3.61 5.93 28.36
C GLN A 227 -4.79 6.91 28.45
N THR A 228 -5.48 6.90 29.57
CA THR A 228 -6.58 7.82 29.86
C THR A 228 -6.04 9.06 30.57
N LYS A 229 -6.84 10.14 30.60
CA LYS A 229 -6.51 11.31 31.42
C LYS A 229 -6.36 10.93 32.90
N GLU A 230 -7.18 10.02 33.40
CA GLU A 230 -7.14 9.54 34.79
C GLU A 230 -5.83 8.82 35.12
N ASP A 231 -5.20 8.16 34.13
CA ASP A 231 -3.89 7.55 34.30
C ASP A 231 -2.79 8.61 34.43
N LEU A 232 -2.89 9.71 33.70
CA LEU A 232 -1.95 10.83 33.75
C LEU A 232 -2.18 11.76 34.92
N ASP A 233 -3.40 11.91 35.41
CA ASP A 233 -3.75 12.75 36.57
C ASP A 233 -3.03 12.35 37.86
N LYS A 234 -2.55 11.11 37.94
CA LYS A 234 -1.73 10.60 39.07
C LYS A 234 -0.36 11.26 39.15
N TYR A 235 0.09 11.87 38.06
CA TYR A 235 1.44 12.45 37.90
C TYR A 235 1.38 13.98 37.77
N GLN A 236 0.39 14.62 38.38
CA GLN A 236 0.25 16.08 38.35
C GLN A 236 1.51 16.78 38.88
N GLY A 237 2.06 17.71 38.07
CA GLY A 237 3.27 18.44 38.40
C GLY A 237 4.57 17.86 37.90
N GLU A 238 4.54 16.66 37.30
CA GLU A 238 5.68 16.10 36.59
C GLU A 238 5.66 16.51 35.10
N ASP A 239 6.81 16.48 34.44
CA ASP A 239 6.89 16.70 32.98
C ASP A 239 6.18 15.57 32.23
N GLU A 240 5.21 15.93 31.38
CA GLU A 240 4.34 14.96 30.70
C GLU A 240 5.15 14.01 29.79
N ASP A 241 6.16 14.52 29.06
CA ASP A 241 7.00 13.72 28.19
C ASP A 241 7.77 12.65 29.01
N HIS A 242 8.30 13.03 30.17
CA HIS A 242 9.00 12.12 31.07
C HIS A 242 8.06 11.06 31.67
N VAL A 243 6.85 11.43 32.04
CA VAL A 243 5.83 10.50 32.55
C VAL A 243 5.47 9.47 31.49
N LEU A 244 5.23 9.90 30.27
CA LEU A 244 4.91 9.00 29.15
C LEU A 244 6.05 8.02 28.85
N LEU A 245 7.29 8.51 28.83
CA LEU A 245 8.48 7.65 28.64
C LEU A 245 8.62 6.62 29.75
N LYS A 246 8.45 7.01 31.00
CA LYS A 246 8.50 6.12 32.18
C LYS A 246 7.44 5.03 32.07
N LEU A 247 6.20 5.39 31.80
CA LEU A 247 5.10 4.43 31.66
C LEU A 247 5.32 3.46 30.48
N ALA A 248 5.85 3.95 29.36
CA ALA A 248 6.18 3.11 28.22
C ALA A 248 7.30 2.08 28.54
N ILE A 249 8.33 2.48 29.29
CA ILE A 249 9.41 1.59 29.76
C ILE A 249 8.85 0.54 30.74
N GLU A 250 8.03 0.95 31.70
CA GLU A 250 7.40 0.05 32.66
C GLU A 250 6.53 -0.98 31.91
N LYS A 251 5.68 -0.54 30.99
CA LYS A 251 4.83 -1.43 30.18
C LYS A 251 5.64 -2.39 29.33
N ARG A 252 6.76 -1.94 28.76
CA ARG A 252 7.69 -2.81 28.04
C ARG A 252 8.26 -3.91 28.93
N ARG A 253 8.64 -3.58 30.17
CA ARG A 253 9.18 -4.56 31.13
C ARG A 253 8.11 -5.58 31.51
N GLU A 254 6.89 -5.15 31.78
CA GLU A 254 5.74 -6.06 32.06
C GLU A 254 5.50 -7.02 30.89
N LEU A 255 5.36 -6.49 29.66
CA LEU A 255 5.13 -7.31 28.47
C LEU A 255 6.27 -8.31 28.23
N LYS A 256 7.51 -7.91 28.51
CA LYS A 256 8.64 -8.82 28.39
C LYS A 256 8.51 -9.99 29.38
N ALA A 257 8.17 -9.71 30.63
CA ALA A 257 7.99 -10.74 31.65
C ALA A 257 6.82 -11.67 31.32
N GLU A 258 5.70 -11.12 30.82
CA GLU A 258 4.56 -11.93 30.36
C GLU A 258 4.95 -12.86 29.20
N ILE A 259 5.65 -12.35 28.19
CA ILE A 259 6.09 -13.13 27.02
C ILE A 259 7.07 -14.24 27.43
N GLU A 260 8.01 -13.94 28.34
CA GLU A 260 8.95 -14.91 28.88
C GLU A 260 8.23 -16.02 29.69
N ALA A 261 7.17 -15.66 30.42
CA ALA A 261 6.34 -16.65 31.14
C ALA A 261 5.64 -17.64 30.20
N PHE A 262 5.37 -17.24 28.94
CA PHE A 262 4.87 -18.13 27.88
C PHE A 262 5.99 -18.91 27.16
N GLY A 263 7.22 -18.86 27.64
CA GLY A 263 8.38 -19.57 27.05
C GLY A 263 8.87 -18.96 25.73
N LYS A 264 8.50 -17.73 25.42
CA LYS A 264 8.94 -17.04 24.20
C LYS A 264 10.01 -15.99 24.55
N ASN A 265 11.10 -15.98 23.80
CA ASN A 265 12.15 -14.97 23.93
C ASN A 265 11.93 -13.86 22.89
N VAL A 266 11.01 -12.94 23.17
CA VAL A 266 10.73 -11.77 22.34
C VAL A 266 11.02 -10.51 23.15
N ASN A 267 11.71 -9.56 22.53
CA ASN A 267 12.01 -8.27 23.15
C ASN A 267 10.97 -7.23 22.67
N PRO A 268 10.02 -6.80 23.52
CA PRO A 268 9.03 -5.80 23.11
C PRO A 268 9.71 -4.50 22.68
N LEU A 269 9.25 -3.91 21.58
CA LEU A 269 9.74 -2.64 21.05
C LEU A 269 8.88 -1.49 21.59
N VAL A 270 9.53 -0.40 21.97
CA VAL A 270 8.90 0.90 22.21
C VAL A 270 9.25 1.82 21.04
N ILE A 271 8.24 2.41 20.42
CA ILE A 271 8.41 3.41 19.37
C ILE A 271 8.04 4.76 19.99
N ILE A 272 8.96 5.70 19.95
CA ILE A 272 8.77 7.06 20.44
C ILE A 272 8.73 7.97 19.23
N GLN A 273 7.57 8.61 19.01
CA GLN A 273 7.41 9.61 17.97
C GLN A 273 7.62 10.99 18.58
N LEU A 274 8.66 11.67 18.14
CA LEU A 274 8.96 13.03 18.54
C LEU A 274 8.38 14.04 17.55
N PRO A 275 7.97 15.23 17.99
CA PRO A 275 7.66 16.33 17.08
C PRO A 275 8.91 16.75 16.32
N ASN A 276 8.71 17.46 15.20
CA ASN A 276 9.83 18.08 14.50
C ASN A 276 10.53 19.08 15.42
N ASP A 277 11.86 19.10 15.35
CA ASP A 277 12.62 20.08 16.09
C ASP A 277 12.35 21.51 15.57
N ASP A 278 12.36 22.48 16.49
CA ASP A 278 12.24 23.89 16.17
C ASP A 278 13.61 24.41 15.72
N GLU A 279 13.72 24.80 14.45
CA GLU A 279 14.98 25.30 13.85
C GLU A 279 15.54 26.51 14.63
N THR A 280 14.68 27.35 15.21
CA THR A 280 15.10 28.51 15.98
C THR A 280 15.77 28.15 17.31
N LEU A 281 15.33 27.06 17.94
CA LEU A 281 15.93 26.54 19.18
C LEU A 281 17.29 25.89 18.91
N ILE A 282 17.41 25.19 17.76
CA ILE A 282 18.69 24.58 17.33
C ILE A 282 19.73 25.67 17.06
N GLU A 283 19.36 26.76 16.38
CA GLU A 283 20.23 27.90 16.11
C GLU A 283 20.71 28.61 17.42
N GLN A 284 19.92 28.53 18.47
CA GLN A 284 20.26 29.05 19.80
C GLN A 284 21.11 28.07 20.63
N GLY A 285 21.49 26.91 20.09
CA GLY A 285 22.28 25.90 20.77
C GLY A 285 21.53 25.15 21.87
N GLN A 286 20.19 25.13 21.82
CA GLN A 286 19.39 24.35 22.74
C GLN A 286 19.31 22.88 22.29
N PRO A 287 19.26 21.91 23.24
CA PRO A 287 19.18 20.50 22.90
C PRO A 287 17.87 20.18 22.16
N THR A 288 17.94 19.30 21.19
CA THR A 288 16.78 18.80 20.46
C THR A 288 15.91 17.89 21.33
N LYS A 289 14.66 17.69 20.95
CA LYS A 289 13.79 16.73 21.64
C LYS A 289 14.36 15.31 21.59
N GLU A 290 15.09 14.95 20.53
CA GLU A 290 15.77 13.66 20.41
C GLU A 290 16.89 13.53 21.46
N GLU A 291 17.72 14.56 21.63
CA GLU A 291 18.81 14.57 22.62
C GLU A 291 18.28 14.46 24.05
N ILE A 292 17.28 15.26 24.40
CA ILE A 292 16.64 15.22 25.73
C ILE A 292 16.05 13.82 26.00
N THR A 293 15.35 13.25 25.03
CA THR A 293 14.77 11.91 25.16
C THR A 293 15.82 10.83 25.32
N LYS A 294 16.92 10.89 24.56
CA LYS A 294 18.06 9.97 24.70
C LYS A 294 18.73 10.05 26.06
N GLU A 295 19.00 11.25 26.55
CA GLU A 295 19.58 11.45 27.88
C GLU A 295 18.70 10.86 28.98
N TYR A 296 17.39 11.11 28.91
CA TYR A 296 16.44 10.53 29.85
C TYR A 296 16.46 9.00 29.81
N LEU A 297 16.41 8.39 28.61
CA LEU A 297 16.44 6.93 28.46
C LEU A 297 17.73 6.28 28.96
N ILE A 298 18.87 6.96 28.85
CA ILE A 298 20.15 6.48 29.36
C ILE A 298 20.18 6.52 30.90
N SER A 299 19.45 7.44 31.51
CA SER A 299 19.37 7.61 32.97
C SER A 299 18.45 6.59 33.65
N GLN A 300 17.63 5.83 32.95
CA GLN A 300 16.67 4.83 33.45
C GLN A 300 17.24 3.42 33.43
#